data_7fbbb6ecf6ef6554ddc4c3d3da492099
#
_entry.id   7fbbb6ecf6ef6554ddc4c3d3da492099
#
_cell.length_a   1.000
_cell.length_b   1.000
_cell.length_c   1.000
_cell.angle_alpha   90.00
_cell.angle_beta   90.00
_cell.angle_gamma   90.00
#
_symmetry.space_group_name_H-M   'P 1'
#
loop_
_entity.id
_entity.type
_entity.pdbx_description
1 polymer ?
#
loop_
_entity_poly.entity_id
_entity_poly.type
_entity_poly.pdbx_seq_one_letter_code
_entity_poly.pdbx_strand_id
1 'polypeptide(L)'
;MSSGLHPLLLVVVLSAVTALNRPAIADKLDTVSIPTGAVYVCAAGSGKNRTIAAIALEEKVAALCRRHTEMGPCQNARNACRRSGGRVYAADGSEVTQADEAEYDKKVMRVRVGP
;
A
#
# COMPACT_ATOMS: atom_id res chain seq x y z
N MET A 1 -33.31 29.63 26.49
CA MET A 1 -31.92 29.68 26.88
C MET A 1 -31.17 28.41 26.57
N SER A 2 -31.06 28.19 25.31
CA SER A 2 -30.45 26.97 24.75
C SER A 2 -29.02 27.21 24.26
N SER A 3 -28.41 28.32 24.62
CA SER A 3 -27.12 28.73 24.10
C SER A 3 -25.94 27.87 24.57
N GLY A 4 -26.12 27.07 25.61
CA GLY A 4 -25.06 26.23 26.12
C GLY A 4 -24.75 24.95 25.34
N LEU A 5 -25.62 24.59 24.37
CA LEU A 5 -25.44 23.36 23.62
C LEU A 5 -24.51 23.53 22.43
N HIS A 6 -24.37 24.71 21.87
CA HIS A 6 -23.57 24.96 20.68
C HIS A 6 -22.08 24.66 20.85
N PRO A 7 -21.42 24.97 21.96
CA PRO A 7 -19.99 24.66 22.13
C PRO A 7 -19.70 23.15 22.10
N LEU A 8 -20.60 22.35 22.66
CA LEU A 8 -20.43 20.89 22.69
C LEU A 8 -20.44 20.28 21.28
N LEU A 9 -21.34 20.77 20.42
CA LEU A 9 -21.44 20.30 19.03
C LEU A 9 -20.15 20.61 18.24
N LEU A 10 -19.58 21.79 18.43
CA LEU A 10 -18.34 22.18 17.78
C LEU A 10 -17.15 21.29 18.20
N VAL A 11 -17.07 20.92 19.46
CA VAL A 11 -16.00 20.05 19.96
C VAL A 11 -16.08 18.67 19.31
N VAL A 12 -17.30 18.11 19.17
CA VAL A 12 -17.48 16.80 18.53
C VAL A 12 -17.03 16.81 17.08
N VAL A 13 -17.36 17.88 16.33
CA VAL A 13 -16.95 18.01 14.92
C VAL A 13 -15.43 18.07 14.79
N LEU A 14 -14.76 18.83 15.65
CA LEU A 14 -13.30 18.93 15.64
C LEU A 14 -12.63 17.59 15.91
N SER A 15 -13.17 16.82 16.84
CA SER A 15 -12.64 15.48 17.14
C SER A 15 -12.73 14.55 15.94
N ALA A 16 -13.84 14.58 15.21
CA ALA A 16 -14.03 13.77 14.01
C ALA A 16 -13.01 14.13 12.92
N VAL A 17 -12.76 15.41 12.68
CA VAL A 17 -11.80 15.88 11.69
C VAL A 17 -10.38 15.42 12.06
N THR A 18 -10.01 15.51 13.34
CA THR A 18 -8.69 15.07 13.80
C THR A 18 -8.46 13.58 13.54
N ALA A 19 -9.49 12.75 13.75
CA ALA A 19 -9.37 11.31 13.51
C ALA A 19 -9.12 10.98 12.05
N LEU A 20 -9.66 11.76 11.10
CA LEU A 20 -9.50 11.53 9.67
C LEU A 20 -8.10 11.88 9.14
N ASN A 21 -7.34 12.66 9.88
CA ASN A 21 -6.02 13.15 9.46
C ASN A 21 -4.85 12.27 9.92
N ARG A 22 -5.13 11.10 10.47
CA ARG A 22 -4.07 10.19 10.89
C ARG A 22 -3.38 9.57 9.68
N PRO A 23 -2.02 9.51 9.66
CA PRO A 23 -1.30 8.84 8.57
C PRO A 23 -1.60 7.34 8.57
N ALA A 24 -1.62 6.75 7.39
CA ALA A 24 -1.75 5.31 7.26
C ALA A 24 -0.49 4.62 7.78
N ILE A 25 -0.68 3.55 8.55
CA ILE A 25 0.42 2.73 9.08
C ILE A 25 0.58 1.52 8.16
N ALA A 26 1.83 1.17 7.83
CA ALA A 26 2.13 -0.03 7.06
C ALA A 26 1.59 -1.27 7.79
N ASP A 27 0.97 -2.16 7.04
CA ASP A 27 0.36 -3.38 7.55
C ASP A 27 1.25 -4.58 7.27
N LYS A 28 0.93 -5.70 7.88
CA LYS A 28 1.59 -6.97 7.61
C LYS A 28 0.54 -8.05 7.39
N LEU A 29 0.71 -8.82 6.33
CA LEU A 29 -0.18 -9.91 5.98
C LEU A 29 0.40 -11.22 6.52
N ASP A 30 -0.47 -12.12 6.95
CA ASP A 30 -0.06 -13.46 7.33
C ASP A 30 0.45 -14.20 6.09
N THR A 31 1.66 -14.73 6.15
CA THR A 31 2.28 -15.43 5.03
C THR A 31 1.50 -16.65 4.57
N VAL A 32 0.72 -17.27 5.46
CA VAL A 32 -0.17 -18.39 5.11
C VAL A 32 -1.22 -17.98 4.09
N SER A 33 -1.63 -16.71 4.10
CA SER A 33 -2.61 -16.16 3.17
C SER A 33 -2.04 -15.86 1.79
N ILE A 34 -0.73 -15.89 1.64
CA ILE A 34 -0.05 -15.50 0.39
C ILE A 34 0.04 -16.70 -0.53
N PRO A 35 -0.46 -16.58 -1.79
CA PRO A 35 -0.32 -17.68 -2.76
C PRO A 35 1.15 -18.02 -3.01
N THR A 36 1.43 -19.31 -3.12
CA THR A 36 2.78 -19.81 -3.38
C THR A 36 3.32 -19.25 -4.68
N GLY A 37 4.55 -18.73 -4.64
CA GLY A 37 5.22 -18.19 -5.84
C GLY A 37 4.85 -16.76 -6.19
N ALA A 38 3.94 -16.13 -5.46
CA ALA A 38 3.59 -14.73 -5.69
C ALA A 38 4.76 -13.82 -5.36
N VAL A 39 5.05 -12.85 -6.24
CA VAL A 39 6.04 -11.80 -5.97
C VAL A 39 5.37 -10.70 -5.16
N TYR A 40 4.19 -10.27 -5.59
CA TYR A 40 3.35 -9.29 -4.91
C TYR A 40 1.93 -9.79 -4.81
N VAL A 41 1.25 -9.36 -3.78
CA VAL A 41 -0.16 -9.69 -3.53
C VAL A 41 -0.95 -8.40 -3.43
N CYS A 42 -2.13 -8.39 -4.06
CA CYS A 42 -3.08 -7.30 -3.94
C CYS A 42 -4.19 -7.71 -2.99
N ALA A 43 -4.33 -7.00 -1.87
CA ALA A 43 -5.40 -7.23 -0.91
C ALA A 43 -6.42 -6.11 -1.03
N ALA A 44 -7.67 -6.46 -1.31
CA ALA A 44 -8.76 -5.51 -1.47
C ALA A 44 -9.88 -5.82 -0.47
N GLY A 45 -10.59 -4.78 -0.05
CA GLY A 45 -11.67 -4.91 0.92
C GLY A 45 -11.15 -4.96 2.36
N SER A 46 -12.05 -5.27 3.29
CA SER A 46 -11.74 -5.30 4.71
C SER A 46 -12.51 -6.41 5.42
N GLY A 47 -11.97 -6.86 6.55
CA GLY A 47 -12.61 -7.86 7.38
C GLY A 47 -12.89 -9.15 6.62
N LYS A 48 -14.12 -9.64 6.73
CA LYS A 48 -14.53 -10.88 6.08
C LYS A 48 -14.64 -10.78 4.56
N ASN A 49 -14.73 -9.55 4.04
CA ASN A 49 -14.85 -9.31 2.60
C ASN A 49 -13.49 -9.05 1.94
N ARG A 50 -12.42 -9.20 2.68
CA ARG A 50 -11.07 -9.00 2.16
C ARG A 50 -10.71 -10.11 1.19
N THR A 51 -10.27 -9.72 -0.01
CA THR A 51 -9.76 -10.65 -1.00
C THR A 51 -8.26 -10.49 -1.13
N ILE A 52 -7.55 -11.60 -1.30
CA ILE A 52 -6.10 -11.62 -1.43
C ILE A 52 -5.78 -12.39 -2.71
N ALA A 53 -5.12 -11.73 -3.64
CA ALA A 53 -4.81 -12.35 -4.93
C ALA A 53 -3.38 -11.98 -5.35
N ALA A 54 -2.68 -12.94 -5.92
CA ALA A 54 -1.38 -12.68 -6.51
C ALA A 54 -1.53 -11.69 -7.66
N ILE A 55 -0.64 -10.70 -7.74
CA ILE A 55 -0.58 -9.82 -8.89
C ILE A 55 0.02 -10.60 -10.06
N ALA A 56 -0.71 -10.66 -11.18
CA ALA A 56 -0.26 -11.39 -12.36
C ALA A 56 0.94 -10.69 -12.98
N LEU A 57 2.05 -11.40 -13.13
CA LEU A 57 3.26 -10.91 -13.77
C LEU A 57 3.73 -11.94 -14.78
N GLU A 58 4.21 -11.49 -15.94
CA GLU A 58 4.91 -12.37 -16.86
C GLU A 58 6.16 -12.94 -16.17
N GLU A 59 6.57 -14.13 -16.56
CA GLU A 59 7.66 -14.84 -15.93
C GLU A 59 8.95 -14.00 -15.87
N LYS A 60 9.29 -13.32 -16.96
CA LYS A 60 10.47 -12.45 -17.00
C LYS A 60 10.35 -11.26 -16.08
N VAL A 61 9.16 -10.67 -15.99
CA VAL A 61 8.88 -9.55 -15.11
C VAL A 61 8.92 -10.01 -13.66
N ALA A 62 8.34 -11.16 -13.36
CA ALA A 62 8.40 -11.73 -12.01
C ALA A 62 9.84 -11.94 -11.55
N ALA A 63 10.69 -12.51 -12.42
CA ALA A 63 12.11 -12.70 -12.12
C ALA A 63 12.83 -11.36 -11.87
N LEU A 64 12.52 -10.35 -12.68
CA LEU A 64 13.07 -9.01 -12.52
C LEU A 64 12.67 -8.42 -11.16
N CYS A 65 11.40 -8.53 -10.81
CA CYS A 65 10.86 -7.91 -9.60
C CYS A 65 11.36 -8.60 -8.31
N ARG A 66 11.68 -9.88 -8.39
CA ARG A 66 12.30 -10.58 -7.25
C ARG A 66 13.69 -10.03 -6.92
N ARG A 67 14.40 -9.54 -7.92
CA ARG A 67 15.76 -9.00 -7.77
C ARG A 67 15.78 -7.49 -7.61
N HIS A 68 14.92 -6.80 -8.35
CA HIS A 68 14.95 -5.34 -8.51
C HIS A 68 13.55 -4.78 -8.41
N THR A 69 13.02 -4.79 -7.20
CA THR A 69 11.64 -4.34 -6.93
C THR A 69 11.40 -2.87 -7.29
N GLU A 70 12.47 -2.09 -7.39
CA GLU A 70 12.42 -0.67 -7.75
C GLU A 70 12.15 -0.39 -9.23
N MET A 71 12.20 -1.41 -10.08
CA MET A 71 12.08 -1.22 -11.53
C MET A 71 10.65 -0.85 -11.94
N GLY A 72 10.54 -0.11 -13.06
CA GLY A 72 9.27 0.44 -13.55
C GLY A 72 8.16 -0.57 -13.72
N PRO A 73 8.37 -1.73 -14.40
CA PRO A 73 7.31 -2.73 -14.54
C PRO A 73 6.77 -3.24 -13.20
N CYS A 74 7.64 -3.32 -12.18
CA CYS A 74 7.25 -3.75 -10.84
C CYS A 74 6.39 -2.69 -10.16
N GLN A 75 6.81 -1.43 -10.23
CA GLN A 75 6.03 -0.30 -9.70
C GLN A 75 4.68 -0.18 -10.40
N ASN A 76 4.65 -0.34 -11.73
CA ASN A 76 3.40 -0.25 -12.50
C ASN A 76 2.40 -1.31 -12.04
N ALA A 77 2.85 -2.54 -11.82
CA ALA A 77 2.00 -3.61 -11.35
C ALA A 77 1.43 -3.31 -9.95
N ARG A 78 2.27 -2.82 -9.05
CA ARG A 78 1.83 -2.45 -7.69
C ARG A 78 0.86 -1.28 -7.73
N ASN A 79 1.14 -0.27 -8.53
CA ASN A 79 0.27 0.90 -8.64
C ASN A 79 -1.09 0.55 -9.24
N ALA A 80 -1.16 -0.43 -10.15
CA ALA A 80 -2.43 -0.91 -10.67
C ALA A 80 -3.32 -1.46 -9.55
N CYS A 81 -2.75 -2.22 -8.62
CA CYS A 81 -3.46 -2.69 -7.43
C CYS A 81 -4.01 -1.52 -6.61
N ARG A 82 -3.17 -0.52 -6.33
CA ARG A 82 -3.57 0.65 -5.53
C ARG A 82 -4.68 1.46 -6.22
N ARG A 83 -4.61 1.61 -7.53
CA ARG A 83 -5.65 2.33 -8.29
C ARG A 83 -7.01 1.63 -8.20
N SER A 84 -7.02 0.31 -8.03
CA SER A 84 -8.26 -0.43 -7.84
C SER A 84 -8.73 -0.45 -6.39
N GLY A 85 -8.06 0.27 -5.51
CA GLY A 85 -8.43 0.36 -4.09
C GLY A 85 -7.75 -0.68 -3.20
N GLY A 86 -6.78 -1.42 -3.73
CA GLY A 86 -6.09 -2.45 -2.97
C GLY A 86 -4.83 -1.95 -2.26
N ARG A 87 -4.31 -2.80 -1.38
CA ARG A 87 -3.01 -2.63 -0.73
C ARG A 87 -2.09 -3.72 -1.23
N VAL A 88 -0.82 -3.39 -1.39
CA VAL A 88 0.18 -4.28 -1.97
C VAL A 88 1.05 -4.87 -0.87
N TYR A 89 1.28 -6.18 -0.95
CA TYR A 89 2.16 -6.89 -0.01
C TYR A 89 3.20 -7.70 -0.78
N ALA A 90 4.39 -7.78 -0.21
CA ALA A 90 5.47 -8.63 -0.73
C ALA A 90 5.26 -10.08 -0.28
N ALA A 91 6.10 -10.97 -0.80
CA ALA A 91 5.99 -12.41 -0.50
C ALA A 91 6.20 -12.73 0.99
N ASP A 92 6.90 -11.88 1.72
CA ASP A 92 7.11 -12.05 3.17
C ASP A 92 5.98 -11.48 4.02
N GLY A 93 4.94 -10.93 3.39
CA GLY A 93 3.79 -10.36 4.08
C GLY A 93 3.93 -8.89 4.43
N SER A 94 5.08 -8.27 4.20
CA SER A 94 5.25 -6.83 4.47
C SER A 94 4.55 -6.00 3.41
N GLU A 95 3.90 -4.92 3.83
CA GLU A 95 3.23 -4.02 2.89
C GLU A 95 4.26 -3.18 2.14
N VAL A 96 4.08 -3.08 0.82
CA VAL A 96 4.84 -2.15 -0.01
C VAL A 96 4.00 -0.90 -0.15
N THR A 97 4.44 0.19 0.48
CA THR A 97 3.67 1.43 0.59
C THR A 97 4.08 2.44 -0.47
N GLN A 98 3.33 3.56 -0.56
CA GLN A 98 3.72 4.69 -1.40
C GLN A 98 5.06 5.29 -0.96
N ALA A 99 5.35 5.27 0.35
CA ALA A 99 6.65 5.74 0.85
C ALA A 99 7.79 4.87 0.32
N ASP A 100 7.57 3.55 0.23
CA ASP A 100 8.55 2.64 -0.35
C ASP A 100 8.78 2.96 -1.83
N GLU A 101 7.71 3.29 -2.58
CA GLU A 101 7.85 3.64 -3.99
C GLU A 101 8.72 4.89 -4.17
N ALA A 102 8.57 5.88 -3.31
CA ALA A 102 9.39 7.08 -3.34
C ALA A 102 10.88 6.76 -3.12
N GLU A 103 11.18 5.83 -2.21
CA GLU A 103 12.54 5.39 -1.99
C GLU A 103 13.11 4.62 -3.19
N TYR A 104 12.28 3.80 -3.83
CA TYR A 104 12.67 3.09 -5.05
C TYR A 104 12.99 4.07 -6.19
N ASP A 105 12.21 5.12 -6.32
CA ASP A 105 12.45 6.16 -7.34
C ASP A 105 13.81 6.82 -7.12
N LYS A 106 14.15 7.12 -5.89
CA LYS A 106 15.47 7.68 -5.56
C LYS A 106 16.60 6.73 -5.94
N LYS A 107 16.41 5.44 -5.71
CA LYS A 107 17.38 4.42 -6.05
C LYS A 107 17.61 4.35 -7.57
N VAL A 108 16.54 4.37 -8.34
CA VAL A 108 16.62 4.35 -9.81
C VAL A 108 17.32 5.62 -10.34
N MET A 109 17.00 6.78 -9.78
CA MET A 109 17.64 8.02 -10.16
C MET A 109 19.14 8.01 -9.91
N ARG A 110 19.57 7.47 -8.77
CA ARG A 110 21.00 7.35 -8.45
C ARG A 110 21.75 6.48 -9.46
N VAL A 111 21.11 5.40 -9.93
CA VAL A 111 21.72 4.52 -10.94
C VAL A 111 21.85 5.23 -12.28
N ARG A 112 20.83 6.04 -12.66
CA ARG A 112 20.84 6.77 -13.94
C ARG A 112 21.85 7.92 -13.96
N VAL A 113 22.01 8.61 -12.85
CA VAL A 113 22.83 9.83 -12.73
C VAL A 113 24.19 9.51 -12.15
N GLY A 114 24.35 8.33 -11.62
CA GLY A 114 25.51 7.88 -10.86
C GLY A 114 26.85 8.05 -11.58
N PRO A 115 27.96 7.94 -10.87
CA PRO A 115 29.27 8.33 -11.33
C PRO A 115 29.69 7.71 -12.61
#